data_86b3cfc86e5f1176b8139316391f9513
#
_entry.id   86b3cfc86e5f1176b8139316391f9513
#
_cell.length_a   1.000
_cell.length_b   1.000
_cell.length_c   1.000
_cell.angle_alpha   90.00
_cell.angle_beta   90.00
_cell.angle_gamma   90.00
#
_symmetry.space_group_name_H-M   'P 1'
#
loop_
_entity.id
_entity.type
_entity.pdbx_description
1 polymer ?
#
loop_
_entity_poly.entity_id
_entity_poly.type
_entity_poly.pdbx_seq_one_letter_code
_entity_poly.pdbx_strand_id
1 'polypeptide(L)'
;QRVAIGRALVRDVDVFLFDEPLSNLDAKLRVDLRVELKLLHQRLKNTMIYVTHDQIEAMTLADRIAIMKDGKIMQLGTPDEIYNRPQNLYVADFIGSPSMNFFKGQLKDTKFTFGRLVLPMGSYNFKNKSKHSEAVIGIRPEHIITGELAKKATVTTNVKVKLVEPMGSDTLVYADLLDHQIRIRMEGNAVVKSGDILEIGIDLARASLFDSKTEQRI
;
A
#
# COMPACT_ATOMS: atom_id res chain seq x y z
N GLN A 1 -2.19 21.51 21.25
CA GLN A 1 -1.30 20.39 20.89
C GLN A 1 0.18 20.82 20.85
N ARG A 2 0.58 21.90 20.14
CA ARG A 2 2.00 22.38 20.10
C ARG A 2 2.60 22.57 21.49
N VAL A 3 1.88 23.24 22.41
CA VAL A 3 2.34 23.45 23.78
C VAL A 3 2.48 22.12 24.53
N ALA A 4 1.58 21.17 24.31
CA ALA A 4 1.66 19.86 24.94
C ALA A 4 2.87 19.05 24.46
N ILE A 5 3.13 19.07 23.14
CA ILE A 5 4.34 18.47 22.55
C ILE A 5 5.59 19.16 23.15
N GLY A 6 5.66 20.49 23.14
CA GLY A 6 6.78 21.25 23.71
C GLY A 6 7.02 20.93 25.18
N ARG A 7 5.96 20.82 25.98
CA ARG A 7 6.07 20.43 27.41
C ARG A 7 6.58 19.00 27.60
N ALA A 8 6.21 18.06 26.72
CA ALA A 8 6.74 16.71 26.76
C ALA A 8 8.25 16.70 26.49
N LEU A 9 8.67 17.46 25.50
CA LEU A 9 10.06 17.50 24.99
C LEU A 9 11.08 18.16 25.92
N VAL A 10 10.64 19.04 26.87
CA VAL A 10 11.52 19.63 27.87
C VAL A 10 11.82 18.68 29.04
N ARG A 11 11.16 17.53 29.09
CA ARG A 11 11.41 16.52 30.11
C ARG A 11 12.58 15.65 29.70
N ASP A 12 13.46 15.37 30.64
CA ASP A 12 14.51 14.36 30.48
C ASP A 12 13.90 12.97 30.75
N VAL A 13 13.47 12.31 29.66
CA VAL A 13 12.83 10.99 29.72
C VAL A 13 13.40 10.08 28.64
N ASP A 14 13.46 8.79 28.94
CA ASP A 14 13.95 7.78 27.98
C ASP A 14 12.92 7.44 26.90
N VAL A 15 11.63 7.59 27.21
CA VAL A 15 10.52 7.21 26.32
C VAL A 15 9.46 8.30 26.26
N PHE A 16 9.13 8.73 25.05
CA PHE A 16 7.99 9.61 24.78
C PHE A 16 6.80 8.81 24.26
N LEU A 17 5.61 9.17 24.74
CA LEU A 17 4.34 8.59 24.28
C LEU A 17 3.51 9.70 23.65
N PHE A 18 3.21 9.56 22.36
CA PHE A 18 2.37 10.48 21.60
C PHE A 18 1.11 9.74 21.14
N ASP A 19 -0.04 10.23 21.55
CA ASP A 19 -1.34 9.71 21.14
C ASP A 19 -2.02 10.71 20.22
N GLU A 20 -2.01 10.40 18.90
CA GLU A 20 -2.56 11.20 17.81
C GLU A 20 -2.17 12.69 17.88
N PRO A 21 -0.90 13.06 18.01
CA PRO A 21 -0.51 14.43 18.35
C PRO A 21 -0.76 15.46 17.24
N LEU A 22 -0.98 15.01 15.99
CA LEU A 22 -1.20 15.89 14.83
C LEU A 22 -2.63 15.82 14.27
N SER A 23 -3.53 15.01 14.85
CA SER A 23 -4.87 14.72 14.31
C SER A 23 -5.75 15.96 14.12
N ASN A 24 -5.66 16.95 15.03
CA ASN A 24 -6.50 18.15 15.04
C ASN A 24 -5.87 19.37 14.38
N LEU A 25 -4.88 19.17 13.50
CA LEU A 25 -4.17 20.25 12.81
C LEU A 25 -4.60 20.32 11.34
N ASP A 26 -4.54 21.52 10.78
CA ASP A 26 -4.71 21.71 9.34
C ASP A 26 -3.58 21.02 8.54
N ALA A 27 -3.84 20.74 7.26
CA ALA A 27 -2.96 19.93 6.43
C ALA A 27 -1.54 20.52 6.30
N LYS A 28 -1.42 21.86 6.14
CA LYS A 28 -0.12 22.53 5.98
C LYS A 28 0.70 22.43 7.27
N LEU A 29 0.09 22.77 8.38
CA LEU A 29 0.72 22.71 9.69
C LEU A 29 1.13 21.29 10.07
N ARG A 30 0.31 20.29 9.70
CA ARG A 30 0.61 18.86 9.92
C ARG A 30 1.89 18.45 9.19
N VAL A 31 2.06 18.88 7.92
CA VAL A 31 3.28 18.61 7.15
C VAL A 31 4.50 19.22 7.83
N ASP A 32 4.43 20.51 8.21
CA ASP A 32 5.55 21.20 8.85
C ASP A 32 5.97 20.55 10.17
N LEU A 33 5.00 20.25 11.04
CA LEU A 33 5.26 19.61 12.34
C LEU A 33 5.77 18.18 12.22
N ARG A 34 5.35 17.44 11.20
CA ARG A 34 5.88 16.11 10.93
C ARG A 34 7.37 16.14 10.62
N VAL A 35 7.80 17.11 9.80
CA VAL A 35 9.23 17.32 9.51
C VAL A 35 10.00 17.67 10.80
N GLU A 36 9.47 18.60 11.60
CA GLU A 36 10.09 19.00 12.87
C GLU A 36 10.21 17.81 13.85
N LEU A 37 9.17 17.00 13.97
CA LEU A 37 9.19 15.79 14.82
C LEU A 37 10.24 14.77 14.35
N LYS A 38 10.38 14.56 13.02
CA LYS A 38 11.41 13.67 12.48
C LYS A 38 12.82 14.17 12.79
N LEU A 39 13.08 15.46 12.58
CA LEU A 39 14.37 16.09 12.90
C LEU A 39 14.68 16.02 14.40
N LEU A 40 13.66 16.22 15.22
CA LEU A 40 13.80 16.15 16.67
C LEU A 40 14.14 14.72 17.12
N HIS A 41 13.44 13.71 16.61
CA HIS A 41 13.74 12.30 16.91
C HIS A 41 15.19 11.96 16.54
N GLN A 42 15.65 12.39 15.34
CA GLN A 42 17.05 12.19 14.91
C GLN A 42 18.08 12.83 15.85
N ARG A 43 17.73 13.98 16.45
CA ARG A 43 18.59 14.71 17.40
C ARG A 43 18.62 14.09 18.77
N LEU A 44 17.46 13.76 19.33
CA LEU A 44 17.32 13.24 20.70
C LEU A 44 17.71 11.78 20.80
N LYS A 45 17.45 10.98 19.78
CA LYS A 45 17.67 9.52 19.74
C LYS A 45 16.95 8.73 20.87
N ASN A 46 15.94 9.35 21.49
CA ASN A 46 15.13 8.71 22.51
C ASN A 46 14.08 7.80 21.85
N THR A 47 13.58 6.83 22.61
CA THR A 47 12.46 6.00 22.11
C THR A 47 11.17 6.82 22.09
N MET A 48 10.51 6.84 20.93
CA MET A 48 9.21 7.50 20.75
C MET A 48 8.17 6.47 20.33
N ILE A 49 7.11 6.31 21.13
CA ILE A 49 5.93 5.54 20.75
C ILE A 49 4.89 6.53 20.25
N TYR A 50 4.50 6.40 19.00
CA TYR A 50 3.62 7.32 18.30
C TYR A 50 2.39 6.59 17.78
N VAL A 51 1.22 6.91 18.32
CA VAL A 51 -0.07 6.37 17.86
C VAL A 51 -0.66 7.33 16.84
N THR A 52 -1.06 6.81 15.70
CA THR A 52 -1.72 7.58 14.64
C THR A 52 -2.62 6.68 13.79
N HIS A 53 -3.66 7.26 13.22
CA HIS A 53 -4.45 6.65 12.16
C HIS A 53 -4.05 7.17 10.75
N ASP A 54 -3.11 8.12 10.68
CA ASP A 54 -2.60 8.65 9.42
C ASP A 54 -1.44 7.79 8.91
N GLN A 55 -1.66 7.13 7.77
CA GLN A 55 -0.66 6.25 7.15
C GLN A 55 0.60 7.01 6.73
N ILE A 56 0.46 8.28 6.31
CA ILE A 56 1.60 9.09 5.88
C ILE A 56 2.48 9.42 7.09
N GLU A 57 1.90 9.73 8.24
CA GLU A 57 2.64 9.92 9.48
C GLU A 57 3.42 8.66 9.85
N ALA A 58 2.74 7.50 9.89
CA ALA A 58 3.38 6.23 10.21
C ALA A 58 4.54 5.91 9.26
N MET A 59 4.31 6.01 7.93
CA MET A 59 5.31 5.68 6.92
C MET A 59 6.52 6.63 6.90
N THR A 60 6.34 7.90 7.30
CA THR A 60 7.41 8.90 7.23
C THR A 60 8.18 9.09 8.54
N LEU A 61 7.51 8.97 9.68
CA LEU A 61 8.11 9.21 10.99
C LEU A 61 8.80 7.98 11.56
N ALA A 62 8.18 6.81 11.43
CA ALA A 62 8.57 5.63 12.16
C ALA A 62 9.83 4.95 11.61
N ASP A 63 10.62 4.33 12.49
CA ASP A 63 11.63 3.34 12.16
C ASP A 63 11.00 1.95 12.08
N ARG A 64 9.95 1.70 12.90
CA ARG A 64 9.14 0.47 12.87
C ARG A 64 7.66 0.82 13.07
N ILE A 65 6.80 0.12 12.35
CA ILE A 65 5.34 0.29 12.39
C ILE A 65 4.71 -0.99 12.92
N ALA A 66 3.82 -0.86 13.90
CA ALA A 66 2.95 -1.92 14.36
C ALA A 66 1.53 -1.68 13.81
N ILE A 67 1.07 -2.52 12.89
CA ILE A 67 -0.32 -2.50 12.44
C ILE A 67 -1.15 -3.32 13.41
N MET A 68 -2.18 -2.71 13.98
CA MET A 68 -3.04 -3.34 14.96
C MET A 68 -4.46 -3.55 14.43
N LYS A 69 -5.08 -4.66 14.84
CA LYS A 69 -6.49 -4.97 14.61
C LYS A 69 -7.03 -5.72 15.83
N ASP A 70 -8.14 -5.27 16.36
CA ASP A 70 -8.84 -5.92 17.49
C ASP A 70 -7.90 -6.27 18.67
N GLY A 71 -7.02 -5.31 19.03
CA GLY A 71 -6.06 -5.46 20.12
C GLY A 71 -4.86 -6.37 19.82
N LYS A 72 -4.72 -6.86 18.59
CA LYS A 72 -3.62 -7.75 18.16
C LYS A 72 -2.72 -7.04 17.16
N ILE A 73 -1.42 -7.32 17.25
CA ILE A 73 -0.45 -6.86 16.24
C ILE A 73 -0.54 -7.80 15.03
N MET A 74 -0.99 -7.26 13.90
CA MET A 74 -1.12 -7.97 12.63
C MET A 74 0.21 -8.06 11.88
N GLN A 75 1.05 -7.03 12.02
CA GLN A 75 2.43 -7.01 11.52
C GLN A 75 3.22 -5.95 12.27
N LEU A 76 4.49 -6.23 12.53
CA LEU A 76 5.48 -5.29 13.05
C LEU A 76 6.69 -5.34 12.10
N GLY A 77 7.11 -4.19 11.57
CA GLY A 77 8.23 -4.12 10.62
C GLY A 77 8.62 -2.69 10.28
N THR A 78 9.61 -2.53 9.43
CA THR A 78 9.96 -1.23 8.85
C THR A 78 8.87 -0.74 7.90
N PRO A 79 8.79 0.57 7.60
CA PRO A 79 7.84 1.09 6.59
C PRO A 79 7.92 0.33 5.26
N ASP A 80 9.12 0.04 4.77
CA ASP A 80 9.32 -0.73 3.54
C ASP A 80 8.72 -2.14 3.62
N GLU A 81 8.95 -2.87 4.71
CA GLU A 81 8.40 -4.20 4.92
C GLU A 81 6.87 -4.19 4.99
N ILE A 82 6.30 -3.22 5.71
CA ILE A 82 4.84 -3.06 5.84
C ILE A 82 4.20 -2.80 4.46
N TYR A 83 4.81 -1.93 3.66
CA TYR A 83 4.28 -1.53 2.35
C TYR A 83 4.49 -2.60 1.28
N ASN A 84 5.73 -3.10 1.14
CA ASN A 84 6.12 -3.99 0.03
C ASN A 84 5.95 -5.47 0.35
N ARG A 85 5.91 -5.83 1.64
CA ARG A 85 5.83 -7.22 2.11
C ARG A 85 4.76 -7.42 3.18
N PRO A 86 3.50 -7.01 2.94
CA PRO A 86 2.42 -7.22 3.89
C PRO A 86 2.28 -8.71 4.21
N GLN A 87 2.14 -9.06 5.50
CA GLN A 87 2.10 -10.45 5.94
C GLN A 87 0.72 -11.09 5.76
N ASN A 88 -0.33 -10.29 5.64
CA ASN A 88 -1.69 -10.76 5.47
C ASN A 88 -2.53 -9.76 4.66
N LEU A 89 -3.73 -10.19 4.24
CA LEU A 89 -4.66 -9.37 3.46
C LEU A 89 -5.05 -8.08 4.19
N TYR A 90 -5.24 -8.14 5.51
CA TYR A 90 -5.62 -6.97 6.29
C TYR A 90 -4.56 -5.86 6.19
N VAL A 91 -3.28 -6.19 6.40
CA VAL A 91 -2.19 -5.21 6.29
C VAL A 91 -2.07 -4.68 4.87
N ALA A 92 -2.22 -5.55 3.86
CA ALA A 92 -2.13 -5.18 2.45
C ALA A 92 -3.24 -4.19 2.03
N ASP A 93 -4.45 -4.37 2.56
CA ASP A 93 -5.60 -3.49 2.30
C ASP A 93 -5.51 -2.19 3.10
N PHE A 94 -5.10 -2.30 4.37
CA PHE A 94 -5.02 -1.16 5.28
C PHE A 94 -3.96 -0.13 4.83
N ILE A 95 -2.81 -0.58 4.32
CA ILE A 95 -1.69 0.29 3.92
C ILE A 95 -1.71 0.58 2.42
N GLY A 96 -1.79 1.85 2.11
CA GLY A 96 -1.79 2.41 0.75
C GLY A 96 -3.03 3.25 0.47
N SER A 97 -2.84 4.37 -0.18
CA SER A 97 -3.91 5.26 -0.65
C SER A 97 -3.66 5.61 -2.12
N PRO A 98 -4.47 5.05 -3.02
CA PRO A 98 -5.53 4.08 -2.80
C PRO A 98 -5.02 2.69 -2.38
N SER A 99 -5.93 1.87 -1.82
CA SER A 99 -5.61 0.50 -1.39
C SER A 99 -5.28 -0.43 -2.57
N MET A 100 -4.66 -1.56 -2.27
CA MET A 100 -4.25 -2.60 -3.21
C MET A 100 -5.48 -3.17 -3.97
N ASN A 101 -5.32 -3.52 -5.24
CA ASN A 101 -6.32 -4.25 -6.00
C ASN A 101 -6.21 -5.74 -5.66
N PHE A 102 -7.31 -6.39 -5.28
CA PHE A 102 -7.34 -7.81 -4.93
C PHE A 102 -8.18 -8.61 -5.91
N PHE A 103 -7.64 -9.76 -6.32
CA PHE A 103 -8.33 -10.70 -7.19
C PHE A 103 -8.28 -12.11 -6.58
N LYS A 104 -9.45 -12.72 -6.40
CA LYS A 104 -9.56 -14.11 -5.97
C LYS A 104 -9.43 -15.03 -7.16
N GLY A 105 -8.64 -16.09 -7.03
CA GLY A 105 -8.39 -17.03 -8.12
C GLY A 105 -7.80 -18.35 -7.66
N GLN A 106 -7.34 -19.12 -8.62
CA GLN A 106 -6.73 -20.43 -8.40
C GLN A 106 -5.22 -20.34 -8.64
N LEU A 107 -4.45 -20.81 -7.67
CA LEU A 107 -3.00 -20.97 -7.80
C LEU A 107 -2.72 -22.47 -8.00
N LYS A 108 -2.24 -22.81 -9.20
CA LYS A 108 -1.83 -24.18 -9.52
C LYS A 108 -0.43 -24.15 -10.09
N ASP A 109 0.46 -24.90 -9.46
CA ASP A 109 1.90 -24.89 -9.77
C ASP A 109 2.48 -23.46 -9.70
N THR A 110 2.88 -22.91 -10.83
CA THR A 110 3.42 -21.54 -10.96
C THR A 110 2.49 -20.63 -11.76
N LYS A 111 1.19 -20.90 -11.78
CA LYS A 111 0.20 -20.10 -12.51
C LYS A 111 -0.93 -19.70 -11.58
N PHE A 112 -1.22 -18.41 -11.54
CA PHE A 112 -2.41 -17.88 -10.89
C PHE A 112 -3.45 -17.57 -11.97
N THR A 113 -4.67 -18.08 -11.80
CA THR A 113 -5.76 -17.91 -12.78
C THR A 113 -6.93 -17.20 -12.13
N PHE A 114 -7.40 -16.14 -12.75
CA PHE A 114 -8.60 -15.43 -12.32
C PHE A 114 -9.42 -15.03 -13.56
N GLY A 115 -10.69 -15.48 -13.62
CA GLY A 115 -11.49 -15.40 -14.84
C GLY A 115 -10.76 -16.07 -16.01
N ARG A 116 -10.57 -15.30 -17.10
CA ARG A 116 -9.80 -15.75 -18.29
C ARG A 116 -8.31 -15.35 -18.27
N LEU A 117 -7.87 -14.62 -17.25
CA LEU A 117 -6.48 -14.21 -17.13
C LEU A 117 -5.64 -15.28 -16.43
N VAL A 118 -4.48 -15.55 -17.02
CA VAL A 118 -3.48 -16.48 -16.48
C VAL A 118 -2.20 -15.69 -16.23
N LEU A 119 -1.80 -15.60 -14.97
CA LEU A 119 -0.62 -14.88 -14.53
C LEU A 119 0.49 -15.90 -14.23
N PRO A 120 1.62 -15.86 -14.97
CA PRO A 120 2.76 -16.75 -14.71
C PRO A 120 3.50 -16.29 -13.47
N MET A 121 3.47 -17.07 -12.42
CA MET A 121 4.08 -16.78 -11.11
C MET A 121 5.45 -17.46 -10.94
N GLY A 122 6.09 -17.91 -12.01
CA GLY A 122 7.36 -18.64 -11.95
C GLY A 122 8.53 -17.84 -11.34
N SER A 123 8.50 -16.51 -11.46
CA SER A 123 9.47 -15.60 -10.85
C SER A 123 9.04 -15.06 -9.48
N TYR A 124 7.85 -15.41 -9.00
CA TYR A 124 7.37 -14.95 -7.70
C TYR A 124 8.12 -15.68 -6.57
N ASN A 125 8.61 -14.89 -5.60
CA ASN A 125 9.31 -15.45 -4.45
C ASN A 125 8.31 -15.86 -3.36
N PHE A 126 7.89 -17.12 -3.40
CA PHE A 126 6.96 -17.69 -2.42
C PHE A 126 7.62 -17.76 -1.05
N LYS A 127 7.00 -17.12 -0.05
CA LYS A 127 7.43 -17.20 1.35
C LYS A 127 7.09 -18.56 1.98
N ASN A 128 5.91 -19.06 1.64
CA ASN A 128 5.37 -20.33 2.11
C ASN A 128 4.69 -21.05 0.96
N LYS A 129 4.64 -22.38 1.01
CA LYS A 129 3.79 -23.14 0.10
C LYS A 129 2.34 -23.02 0.56
N SER A 130 1.46 -22.55 -0.30
CA SER A 130 0.03 -22.62 -0.02
C SER A 130 -0.40 -24.08 0.11
N LYS A 131 -1.21 -24.37 1.13
CA LYS A 131 -1.87 -25.65 1.30
C LYS A 131 -3.17 -25.76 0.47
N HIS A 132 -3.63 -24.62 -0.07
CA HIS A 132 -4.87 -24.50 -0.80
C HIS A 132 -4.60 -24.04 -2.23
N SER A 133 -5.43 -24.49 -3.15
CA SER A 133 -5.40 -24.02 -4.55
C SER A 133 -6.01 -22.63 -4.71
N GLU A 134 -6.88 -22.21 -3.80
CA GLU A 134 -7.48 -20.89 -3.81
C GLU A 134 -6.54 -19.88 -3.17
N ALA A 135 -6.30 -18.78 -3.89
CA ALA A 135 -5.45 -17.70 -3.44
C ALA A 135 -6.04 -16.34 -3.82
N VAL A 136 -5.51 -15.29 -3.19
CA VAL A 136 -5.80 -13.90 -3.53
C VAL A 136 -4.51 -13.25 -3.98
N ILE A 137 -4.49 -12.70 -5.20
CA ILE A 137 -3.38 -11.85 -5.64
C ILE A 137 -3.72 -10.38 -5.36
N GLY A 138 -2.77 -9.65 -4.78
CA GLY A 138 -2.84 -8.22 -4.57
C GLY A 138 -1.85 -7.48 -5.46
N ILE A 139 -2.33 -6.43 -6.14
CA ILE A 139 -1.53 -5.58 -7.02
C ILE A 139 -1.79 -4.13 -6.66
N ARG A 140 -0.74 -3.39 -6.30
CA ARG A 140 -0.87 -1.98 -6.00
C ARG A 140 -1.19 -1.17 -7.26
N PRO A 141 -1.96 -0.07 -7.15
CA PRO A 141 -2.33 0.77 -8.29
C PRO A 141 -1.14 1.27 -9.11
N GLU A 142 -0.01 1.60 -8.45
CA GLU A 142 1.23 2.05 -9.08
C GLU A 142 2.06 0.92 -9.73
N HIS A 143 1.73 -0.34 -9.46
CA HIS A 143 2.36 -1.51 -10.08
C HIS A 143 1.58 -2.02 -11.31
N ILE A 144 0.50 -1.34 -11.67
CA ILE A 144 -0.18 -1.50 -12.95
C ILE A 144 0.46 -0.52 -13.92
N ILE A 145 1.14 -1.07 -14.92
CA ILE A 145 1.95 -0.32 -15.88
C ILE A 145 1.07 0.10 -17.05
N THR A 146 1.23 1.32 -17.53
CA THR A 146 0.48 1.87 -18.69
C THR A 146 1.43 2.40 -19.76
N GLY A 147 0.88 2.73 -20.94
CA GLY A 147 1.65 3.29 -22.05
C GLY A 147 2.63 2.28 -22.67
N GLU A 148 3.72 2.77 -23.24
CA GLU A 148 4.70 1.94 -23.96
C GLU A 148 5.38 0.88 -23.05
N LEU A 149 5.48 1.15 -21.76
CA LEU A 149 6.03 0.18 -20.82
C LEU A 149 5.09 -1.01 -20.57
N ALA A 150 3.78 -0.82 -20.73
CA ALA A 150 2.82 -1.92 -20.60
C ALA A 150 3.08 -3.03 -21.60
N LYS A 151 3.46 -2.69 -22.82
CA LYS A 151 3.79 -3.65 -23.88
C LYS A 151 4.98 -4.56 -23.57
N LYS A 152 5.85 -4.14 -22.62
CA LYS A 152 7.02 -4.91 -22.17
C LYS A 152 6.72 -5.79 -20.96
N ALA A 153 5.53 -5.66 -20.36
CA ALA A 153 5.15 -6.47 -19.21
C ALA A 153 4.90 -7.93 -19.63
N THR A 154 5.16 -8.84 -18.70
CA THR A 154 4.95 -10.28 -18.91
C THR A 154 3.47 -10.62 -19.19
N VAL A 155 2.57 -9.83 -18.63
CA VAL A 155 1.12 -9.97 -18.82
C VAL A 155 0.56 -8.61 -19.20
N THR A 156 -0.13 -8.56 -20.33
CA THR A 156 -0.87 -7.38 -20.80
C THR A 156 -2.34 -7.71 -20.95
N THR A 157 -3.19 -6.74 -20.75
CA THR A 157 -4.63 -6.86 -20.96
C THR A 157 -5.26 -5.50 -21.18
N ASN A 158 -6.47 -5.48 -21.74
CA ASN A 158 -7.23 -4.26 -21.91
C ASN A 158 -8.25 -4.10 -20.78
N VAL A 159 -8.41 -2.88 -20.31
CA VAL A 159 -9.40 -2.48 -19.31
C VAL A 159 -10.25 -1.32 -19.85
N LYS A 160 -11.51 -1.26 -19.42
CA LYS A 160 -12.40 -0.15 -19.78
C LYS A 160 -12.39 0.89 -18.67
N VAL A 161 -11.97 2.10 -18.99
CA VAL A 161 -11.92 3.23 -18.07
C VAL A 161 -13.34 3.68 -17.71
N LYS A 162 -13.62 3.79 -16.40
CA LYS A 162 -14.90 4.25 -15.84
C LYS A 162 -14.83 5.70 -15.38
N LEU A 163 -13.78 6.04 -14.64
CA LEU A 163 -13.61 7.34 -14.04
C LEU A 163 -12.14 7.72 -14.02
N VAL A 164 -11.87 9.00 -14.18
CA VAL A 164 -10.53 9.59 -14.13
C VAL A 164 -10.54 10.73 -13.12
N GLU A 165 -9.66 10.66 -12.13
CA GLU A 165 -9.50 11.68 -11.08
C GLU A 165 -8.08 12.28 -11.16
N PRO A 166 -7.91 13.44 -11.81
CA PRO A 166 -6.63 14.16 -11.79
C PRO A 166 -6.35 14.69 -10.38
N MET A 167 -5.20 14.32 -9.81
CA MET A 167 -4.79 14.71 -8.45
C MET A 167 -3.60 15.70 -8.46
N GLY A 168 -3.29 16.27 -9.61
CA GLY A 168 -2.14 17.18 -9.81
C GLY A 168 -0.91 16.42 -10.27
N SER A 169 -0.09 15.92 -9.35
CA SER A 169 1.11 15.13 -9.69
C SER A 169 0.78 13.76 -10.27
N ASP A 170 -0.38 13.20 -9.91
CA ASP A 170 -0.84 11.88 -10.31
C ASP A 170 -2.26 11.93 -10.86
N THR A 171 -2.63 10.95 -11.63
CA THR A 171 -4.02 10.68 -12.05
C THR A 171 -4.43 9.31 -11.57
N LEU A 172 -5.53 9.24 -10.83
CA LEU A 172 -6.12 7.98 -10.41
C LEU A 172 -7.20 7.57 -11.42
N VAL A 173 -7.05 6.39 -11.99
CA VAL A 173 -7.96 5.84 -12.99
C VAL A 173 -8.68 4.63 -12.39
N TYR A 174 -10.02 4.66 -12.43
CA TYR A 174 -10.87 3.52 -12.13
C TYR A 174 -11.27 2.85 -13.43
N ALA A 175 -11.03 1.56 -13.53
CA ALA A 175 -11.31 0.80 -14.74
C ALA A 175 -11.89 -0.57 -14.41
N ASP A 176 -12.58 -1.19 -15.37
CA ASP A 176 -13.05 -2.56 -15.23
C ASP A 176 -12.05 -3.52 -15.85
N LEU A 177 -11.56 -4.45 -15.06
CA LEU A 177 -10.80 -5.61 -15.49
C LEU A 177 -11.67 -6.86 -15.31
N LEU A 178 -12.21 -7.42 -16.41
CA LEU A 178 -13.27 -8.40 -16.35
C LEU A 178 -14.48 -7.85 -15.56
N ASP A 179 -14.91 -8.53 -14.52
CA ASP A 179 -16.03 -8.11 -13.65
C ASP A 179 -15.56 -7.41 -12.36
N HIS A 180 -14.28 -6.98 -12.31
CA HIS A 180 -13.68 -6.35 -11.13
C HIS A 180 -13.30 -4.91 -11.44
N GLN A 181 -13.68 -3.99 -10.56
CA GLN A 181 -13.19 -2.62 -10.61
C GLN A 181 -11.76 -2.58 -10.05
N ILE A 182 -10.87 -1.97 -10.80
CA ILE A 182 -9.47 -1.75 -10.42
C ILE A 182 -9.15 -0.26 -10.34
N ARG A 183 -8.11 0.04 -9.59
CA ARG A 183 -7.51 1.37 -9.47
C ARG A 183 -6.12 1.32 -10.08
N ILE A 184 -5.82 2.31 -10.92
CA ILE A 184 -4.53 2.46 -11.60
C ILE A 184 -4.01 3.85 -11.26
N ARG A 185 -2.77 3.94 -10.79
CA ARG A 185 -2.11 5.23 -10.57
C ARG A 185 -1.22 5.52 -11.76
N MET A 186 -1.51 6.63 -12.43
CA MET A 186 -0.75 7.10 -13.59
C MET A 186 -0.08 8.43 -13.26
N GLU A 187 1.01 8.78 -13.97
CA GLU A 187 1.62 10.10 -13.87
C GLU A 187 0.66 11.22 -14.30
N GLY A 188 0.79 12.41 -13.71
CA GLY A 188 -0.22 13.47 -13.73
C GLY A 188 -0.72 13.96 -15.08
N ASN A 189 0.08 13.84 -16.14
CA ASN A 189 -0.27 14.30 -17.47
C ASN A 189 -0.91 13.21 -18.36
N ALA A 190 -1.42 12.15 -17.77
CA ALA A 190 -2.04 11.06 -18.51
C ALA A 190 -3.29 11.53 -19.27
N VAL A 191 -3.27 11.41 -20.59
CA VAL A 191 -4.42 11.74 -21.46
C VAL A 191 -5.31 10.51 -21.58
N VAL A 192 -6.17 10.30 -20.60
CA VAL A 192 -7.13 9.20 -20.55
C VAL A 192 -8.51 9.74 -20.18
N LYS A 193 -9.57 9.23 -20.80
CA LYS A 193 -10.96 9.65 -20.55
C LYS A 193 -11.84 8.47 -20.17
N SER A 194 -12.95 8.78 -19.48
CA SER A 194 -14.00 7.79 -19.25
C SER A 194 -14.51 7.22 -20.57
N GLY A 195 -14.63 5.90 -20.62
CA GLY A 195 -15.03 5.14 -21.81
C GLY A 195 -13.86 4.61 -22.65
N ASP A 196 -12.65 5.11 -22.47
CA ASP A 196 -11.48 4.65 -23.20
C ASP A 196 -11.15 3.18 -22.88
N ILE A 197 -10.54 2.51 -23.85
CA ILE A 197 -9.92 1.20 -23.64
C ILE A 197 -8.44 1.43 -23.43
N LEU A 198 -7.96 1.07 -22.24
CA LEU A 198 -6.57 1.25 -21.85
C LEU A 198 -5.86 -0.10 -21.81
N GLU A 199 -4.76 -0.22 -22.54
CA GLU A 199 -3.86 -1.37 -22.41
C GLU A 199 -3.01 -1.21 -21.16
N ILE A 200 -3.03 -2.22 -20.30
CA ILE A 200 -2.26 -2.25 -19.06
C ILE A 200 -1.32 -3.45 -19.03
N GLY A 201 -0.18 -3.28 -18.39
CA GLY A 201 0.73 -4.34 -17.99
C GLY A 201 0.68 -4.57 -16.49
N ILE A 202 0.96 -5.79 -16.04
CA ILE A 202 1.00 -6.14 -14.62
C ILE A 202 2.42 -6.49 -14.23
N ASP A 203 2.97 -5.76 -13.23
CA ASP A 203 4.27 -6.07 -12.64
C ASP A 203 4.11 -7.19 -11.59
N LEU A 204 4.24 -8.43 -12.04
CA LEU A 204 4.08 -9.61 -11.18
C LEU A 204 5.20 -9.76 -10.14
N ALA A 205 6.37 -9.15 -10.36
CA ALA A 205 7.47 -9.19 -9.38
C ALA A 205 7.14 -8.42 -8.10
N ARG A 206 6.24 -7.44 -8.21
CA ARG A 206 5.75 -6.62 -7.09
C ARG A 206 4.37 -7.03 -6.59
N ALA A 207 3.77 -8.07 -7.15
CA ALA A 207 2.51 -8.60 -6.65
C ALA A 207 2.68 -9.23 -5.27
N SER A 208 1.58 -9.35 -4.54
CA SER A 208 1.52 -10.08 -3.27
C SER A 208 0.50 -11.20 -3.38
N LEU A 209 0.86 -12.41 -2.96
CA LEU A 209 -0.04 -13.55 -2.94
C LEU A 209 -0.40 -13.92 -1.50
N PHE A 210 -1.69 -14.22 -1.30
CA PHE A 210 -2.24 -14.60 -0.01
C PHE A 210 -3.08 -15.88 -0.15
N ASP A 211 -3.01 -16.74 0.83
CA ASP A 211 -3.91 -17.88 0.95
C ASP A 211 -5.34 -17.39 1.23
N SER A 212 -6.33 -17.87 0.48
CA SER A 212 -7.71 -17.34 0.56
C SER A 212 -8.42 -17.66 1.87
N LYS A 213 -7.99 -18.70 2.60
CA LYS A 213 -8.62 -19.13 3.86
C LYS A 213 -7.93 -18.54 5.08
N THR A 214 -6.60 -18.56 5.09
CA THR A 214 -5.82 -18.05 6.24
C THR A 214 -5.53 -16.57 6.13
N GLU A 215 -5.73 -15.97 4.95
CA GLU A 215 -5.39 -14.59 4.61
C GLU A 215 -3.88 -14.28 4.75
N GLN A 216 -3.05 -15.26 5.04
CA GLN A 216 -1.62 -15.08 5.20
C GLN A 216 -0.90 -15.05 3.85
N ARG A 217 0.19 -14.29 3.79
CA ARG A 217 1.06 -14.24 2.60
C ARG A 217 1.72 -15.60 2.36
N ILE A 218 1.74 -16.03 1.10
CA ILE A 218 2.34 -17.28 0.62
C ILE A 218 3.54 -17.05 -0.25
#